data_6a7763c957431ef537d91e69162e9a08
#
_entry.id   6a7763c957431ef537d91e69162e9a08
#
_cell.length_a   1.000
_cell.length_b   1.000
_cell.length_c   1.000
_cell.angle_alpha   90.00
_cell.angle_beta   90.00
_cell.angle_gamma   90.00
#
_symmetry.space_group_name_H-M   'P 1'
#
loop_
_entity.id
_entity.type
_entity.pdbx_description
1 polymer ?
#
loop_
_entity_poly.entity_id
_entity_poly.type
_entity_poly.pdbx_seq_one_letter_code
_entity_poly.pdbx_strand_id
1 'polypeptide(L)'
;MAEKVIAGYTVDVNEEGYLTNPAQWNKEIAVEIAKELGIELTERHWKVIEFLQEEFKQNGKLPTIRRINKVGGISTKELYELFPEGPLVKAAKVAGLSKPASCV
;
A
#
# COMPACT_ATOMS: atom_id res chain seq x y z
N MET A 1 -2.25 -9.08 17.69
CA MET A 1 -2.19 -9.61 16.32
C MET A 1 -3.43 -10.42 16.02
N ALA A 2 -4.00 -10.24 14.89
CA ALA A 2 -5.20 -10.92 14.49
C ALA A 2 -5.01 -11.56 13.12
N GLU A 3 -5.83 -12.54 12.82
CA GLU A 3 -5.86 -13.14 11.50
C GLU A 3 -7.08 -12.66 10.76
N LYS A 4 -6.96 -12.52 9.45
CA LYS A 4 -8.06 -12.10 8.60
C LYS A 4 -8.00 -12.91 7.31
N VAL A 5 -9.15 -13.27 6.78
CA VAL A 5 -9.23 -13.93 5.47
C VAL A 5 -9.42 -12.85 4.41
N ILE A 6 -8.47 -12.75 3.49
CA ILE A 6 -8.52 -11.79 2.40
C ILE A 6 -8.30 -12.56 1.10
N ALA A 7 -9.24 -12.46 0.16
CA ALA A 7 -9.18 -13.15 -1.13
C ALA A 7 -8.98 -14.66 -1.00
N GLY A 8 -9.50 -15.25 0.08
CA GLY A 8 -9.36 -16.68 0.34
C GLY A 8 -8.08 -17.07 1.07
N TYR A 9 -7.23 -16.12 1.38
CA TYR A 9 -5.98 -16.35 2.10
C TYR A 9 -6.10 -15.89 3.56
N THR A 10 -5.62 -16.71 4.49
CA THR A 10 -5.56 -16.31 5.90
C THR A 10 -4.25 -15.58 6.12
N VAL A 11 -4.32 -14.32 6.52
CA VAL A 11 -3.14 -13.46 6.71
C VAL A 11 -3.16 -12.84 8.10
N ASP A 12 -1.97 -12.51 8.60
CA ASP A 12 -1.83 -11.82 9.88
C ASP A 12 -1.94 -10.31 9.66
N VAL A 13 -2.79 -9.67 10.46
CA VAL A 13 -3.00 -8.21 10.38
C VAL A 13 -2.92 -7.61 11.77
N ASN A 14 -2.62 -6.29 11.81
CA ASN A 14 -2.65 -5.56 13.06
C ASN A 14 -4.05 -4.97 13.29
N GLU A 15 -4.21 -4.20 14.37
CA GLU A 15 -5.50 -3.61 14.74
C GLU A 15 -6.09 -2.69 13.66
N GLU A 16 -5.24 -2.09 12.85
CA GLU A 16 -5.67 -1.19 11.80
C GLU A 16 -5.87 -1.90 10.45
N GLY A 17 -5.64 -3.20 10.40
CA GLY A 17 -5.84 -3.99 9.20
C GLY A 17 -4.67 -4.04 8.24
N TYR A 18 -3.50 -3.58 8.67
CA TYR A 18 -2.28 -3.72 7.87
C TYR A 18 -1.71 -5.13 8.02
N LEU A 19 -1.20 -5.69 6.93
CA LEU A 19 -0.52 -6.97 7.00
C LEU A 19 0.75 -6.84 7.84
N THR A 20 0.96 -7.78 8.75
CA THR A 20 2.16 -7.78 9.60
C THR A 20 3.26 -8.68 9.04
N ASN A 21 2.94 -9.52 8.07
CA ASN A 21 3.90 -10.40 7.42
C ASN A 21 3.91 -10.16 5.90
N PRO A 22 4.90 -9.42 5.38
CA PRO A 22 4.95 -9.12 3.95
C PRO A 22 5.00 -10.34 3.04
N ALA A 23 5.49 -11.47 3.55
CA ALA A 23 5.56 -12.70 2.77
C ALA A 23 4.18 -13.26 2.43
N GLN A 24 3.15 -12.85 3.15
CA GLN A 24 1.78 -13.31 2.91
C GLN A 24 1.07 -12.51 1.82
N TRP A 25 1.64 -11.38 1.42
CA TRP A 25 1.03 -10.51 0.43
C TRP A 25 1.11 -11.10 -0.98
N ASN A 26 0.05 -10.89 -1.76
CA ASN A 26 0.05 -11.17 -3.20
C ASN A 26 -0.90 -10.19 -3.89
N LYS A 27 -0.94 -10.23 -5.21
CA LYS A 27 -1.76 -9.29 -6.00
C LYS A 27 -3.25 -9.46 -5.75
N GLU A 28 -3.71 -10.66 -5.51
CA GLU A 28 -5.12 -10.93 -5.21
C GLU A 28 -5.53 -10.27 -3.89
N ILE A 29 -4.66 -10.34 -2.90
CA ILE A 29 -4.89 -9.68 -1.61
C ILE A 29 -4.94 -8.16 -1.81
N ALA A 30 -4.04 -7.62 -2.62
CA ALA A 30 -4.03 -6.19 -2.92
C ALA A 30 -5.34 -5.72 -3.54
N VAL A 31 -5.85 -6.47 -4.51
CA VAL A 31 -7.12 -6.15 -5.17
C VAL A 31 -8.27 -6.14 -4.16
N GLU A 32 -8.30 -7.13 -3.28
CA GLU A 32 -9.36 -7.23 -2.29
C GLU A 32 -9.30 -6.10 -1.26
N ILE A 33 -8.11 -5.76 -0.78
CA ILE A 33 -7.94 -4.63 0.14
C ILE A 33 -8.37 -3.34 -0.54
N ALA A 34 -7.98 -3.15 -1.80
CA ALA A 34 -8.36 -1.97 -2.56
C ALA A 34 -9.88 -1.87 -2.70
N LYS A 35 -10.57 -2.99 -2.93
CA LYS A 35 -12.02 -3.02 -3.00
C LYS A 35 -12.65 -2.55 -1.70
N GLU A 36 -12.13 -3.00 -0.57
CA GLU A 36 -12.62 -2.57 0.74
C GLU A 36 -12.45 -1.07 0.95
N LEU A 37 -11.43 -0.48 0.32
CA LEU A 37 -11.19 0.96 0.38
C LEU A 37 -11.93 1.74 -0.70
N GLY A 38 -12.69 1.05 -1.55
CA GLY A 38 -13.41 1.69 -2.64
C GLY A 38 -12.53 2.07 -3.83
N ILE A 39 -11.41 1.38 -4.00
CA ILE A 39 -10.43 1.68 -5.04
C ILE A 39 -10.37 0.55 -6.07
N GLU A 40 -10.42 0.89 -7.35
CA GLU A 40 -10.20 -0.04 -8.43
C GLU A 40 -8.75 0.13 -8.92
N LEU A 41 -7.95 -0.93 -8.84
CA LEU A 41 -6.53 -0.86 -9.19
C LEU A 41 -6.34 -0.81 -10.72
N THR A 42 -5.55 0.17 -11.16
CA THR A 42 -5.14 0.35 -12.55
C THR A 42 -3.64 0.20 -12.65
N GLU A 43 -3.09 0.28 -13.87
CA GLU A 43 -1.64 0.20 -14.05
C GLU A 43 -0.88 1.24 -13.23
N ARG A 44 -1.43 2.46 -13.10
CA ARG A 44 -0.79 3.51 -12.30
C ARG A 44 -0.78 3.17 -10.81
N HIS A 45 -1.85 2.54 -10.32
CA HIS A 45 -1.87 2.05 -8.93
C HIS A 45 -0.78 1.02 -8.70
N TRP A 46 -0.65 0.07 -9.64
CA TRP A 46 0.40 -0.96 -9.52
C TRP A 46 1.79 -0.35 -9.52
N LYS A 47 2.00 0.69 -10.31
CA LYS A 47 3.29 1.39 -10.34
C LYS A 47 3.63 1.98 -8.97
N VAL A 48 2.64 2.59 -8.31
CA VAL A 48 2.83 3.13 -6.95
C VAL A 48 3.14 2.00 -5.97
N ILE A 49 2.36 0.92 -6.03
CA ILE A 49 2.54 -0.23 -5.15
C ILE A 49 3.94 -0.81 -5.29
N GLU A 50 4.38 -1.04 -6.51
CA GLU A 50 5.71 -1.60 -6.79
C GLU A 50 6.82 -0.67 -6.30
N PHE A 51 6.66 0.62 -6.51
CA PHE A 51 7.64 1.60 -6.05
C PHE A 51 7.75 1.57 -4.51
N LEU A 52 6.62 1.55 -3.82
CA LEU A 52 6.61 1.49 -2.36
C LEU A 52 7.27 0.22 -1.84
N GLN A 53 6.98 -0.91 -2.46
CA GLN A 53 7.55 -2.20 -2.04
C GLN A 53 9.06 -2.22 -2.25
N GLU A 54 9.53 -1.72 -3.38
CA GLU A 54 10.96 -1.67 -3.67
C GLU A 54 11.70 -0.75 -2.71
N GLU A 55 11.13 0.43 -2.43
CA GLU A 55 11.72 1.37 -1.48
C GLU A 55 11.77 0.78 -0.07
N PHE A 56 10.72 0.11 0.35
CA PHE A 56 10.68 -0.53 1.66
C PHE A 56 11.71 -1.65 1.76
N LYS A 57 11.86 -2.44 0.70
CA LYS A 57 12.83 -3.51 0.64
C LYS A 57 14.26 -2.99 0.76
N GLN A 58 14.57 -1.90 0.08
CA GLN A 58 15.92 -1.33 0.08
C GLN A 58 16.24 -0.53 1.33
N ASN A 59 15.28 0.22 1.85
CA ASN A 59 15.52 1.20 2.91
C ASN A 59 14.93 0.82 4.27
N GLY A 60 14.10 -0.22 4.32
CA GLY A 60 13.43 -0.63 5.54
C GLY A 60 12.31 0.30 6.01
N LYS A 61 11.95 1.27 5.18
CA LYS A 61 10.89 2.23 5.49
C LYS A 61 10.22 2.72 4.21
N LEU A 62 9.02 3.28 4.35
CA LEU A 62 8.29 3.84 3.24
C LEU A 62 8.92 5.16 2.78
N PRO A 63 8.87 5.46 1.46
CA PRO A 63 9.35 6.73 0.96
C PRO A 63 8.39 7.87 1.34
N THR A 64 8.92 9.10 1.32
CA THR A 64 8.09 10.29 1.48
C THR A 64 7.38 10.59 0.17
N ILE A 65 6.33 11.41 0.23
CA ILE A 65 5.63 11.86 -0.98
C ILE A 65 6.62 12.59 -1.90
N ARG A 66 7.51 13.38 -1.33
CA ARG A 66 8.53 14.10 -2.09
C ARG A 66 9.42 13.15 -2.90
N ARG A 67 9.83 12.04 -2.30
CA ARG A 67 10.65 11.04 -2.97
C ARG A 67 9.85 10.32 -4.07
N ILE A 68 8.58 10.03 -3.80
CA ILE A 68 7.70 9.44 -4.80
C ILE A 68 7.58 10.36 -6.01
N ASN A 69 7.47 11.67 -5.78
CA ASN A 69 7.41 12.65 -6.87
C ASN A 69 8.71 12.65 -7.70
N LYS A 70 9.85 12.72 -7.02
CA LYS A 70 11.15 12.86 -7.69
C LYS A 70 11.65 11.58 -8.31
N VAL A 71 11.67 10.51 -7.55
CA VAL A 71 12.26 9.24 -7.99
C VAL A 71 11.23 8.36 -8.67
N GLY A 72 10.03 8.32 -8.15
CA GLY A 72 8.96 7.50 -8.70
C GLY A 72 8.26 8.10 -9.92
N GLY A 73 8.43 9.41 -10.13
CA GLY A 73 7.79 10.09 -11.27
C GLY A 73 6.27 10.19 -11.14
N ILE A 74 5.75 10.18 -9.93
CA ILE A 74 4.32 10.25 -9.66
C ILE A 74 4.05 11.54 -8.90
N SER A 75 3.20 12.43 -9.45
CA SER A 75 2.89 13.70 -8.81
C SER A 75 2.01 13.50 -7.58
N THR A 76 2.06 14.49 -6.68
CA THR A 76 1.19 14.49 -5.49
C THR A 76 -0.28 14.44 -5.90
N LYS A 77 -0.65 15.21 -6.93
CA LYS A 77 -2.01 15.23 -7.44
C LYS A 77 -2.45 13.83 -7.88
N GLU A 78 -1.61 13.13 -8.63
CA GLU A 78 -1.90 11.78 -9.09
C GLU A 78 -2.06 10.82 -7.92
N LEU A 79 -1.21 10.93 -6.90
CA LEU A 79 -1.32 10.09 -5.71
C LEU A 79 -2.67 10.26 -5.03
N TYR A 80 -3.14 11.49 -4.89
CA TYR A 80 -4.45 11.75 -4.29
C TYR A 80 -5.61 11.29 -5.18
N GLU A 81 -5.41 11.26 -6.48
CA GLU A 81 -6.40 10.71 -7.41
C GLU A 81 -6.48 9.19 -7.33
N LEU A 82 -5.32 8.54 -7.23
CA LEU A 82 -5.24 7.08 -7.17
C LEU A 82 -5.67 6.55 -5.80
N PHE A 83 -5.27 7.21 -4.72
CA PHE A 83 -5.57 6.82 -3.35
C PHE A 83 -6.16 8.02 -2.60
N PRO A 84 -7.44 8.32 -2.79
CA PRO A 84 -8.06 9.50 -2.15
C PRO A 84 -8.00 9.45 -0.63
N GLU A 85 -7.90 10.61 -0.02
CA GLU A 85 -7.96 10.75 1.44
C GLU A 85 -6.88 10.02 2.22
N GLY A 86 -5.63 10.29 1.92
CA GLY A 86 -4.51 9.68 2.62
C GLY A 86 -3.79 8.67 1.74
N PRO A 87 -3.12 9.16 0.70
CA PRO A 87 -2.53 8.29 -0.32
C PRO A 87 -1.47 7.33 0.21
N LEU A 88 -0.59 7.76 1.11
CA LEU A 88 0.44 6.86 1.63
C LEU A 88 -0.15 5.79 2.53
N VAL A 89 -1.12 6.15 3.37
CA VAL A 89 -1.77 5.20 4.27
C VAL A 89 -2.48 4.11 3.46
N LYS A 90 -3.28 4.50 2.47
CA LYS A 90 -4.02 3.54 1.66
C LYS A 90 -3.11 2.73 0.76
N ALA A 91 -2.14 3.37 0.13
CA ALA A 91 -1.20 2.67 -0.74
C ALA A 91 -0.37 1.65 0.03
N ALA A 92 0.11 2.00 1.23
CA ALA A 92 0.87 1.07 2.06
C ALA A 92 0.01 -0.12 2.47
N LYS A 93 -1.24 0.10 2.81
CA LYS A 93 -2.16 -0.96 3.20
C LYS A 93 -2.38 -1.94 2.04
N VAL A 94 -2.65 -1.41 0.85
CA VAL A 94 -2.84 -2.22 -0.35
C VAL A 94 -1.56 -2.96 -0.72
N ALA A 95 -0.40 -2.34 -0.53
CA ALA A 95 0.89 -2.93 -0.85
C ALA A 95 1.38 -3.97 0.16
N GLY A 96 0.63 -4.19 1.23
CA GLY A 96 1.02 -5.17 2.25
C GLY A 96 2.17 -4.71 3.13
N LEU A 97 2.36 -3.41 3.25
CA LEU A 97 3.44 -2.81 4.04
C LEU A 97 2.89 -2.27 5.36
N SER A 98 3.80 -1.89 6.26
CA SER A 98 3.41 -1.35 7.55
C SER A 98 2.88 0.08 7.41
N LYS A 99 2.20 0.56 8.46
CA LYS A 99 1.67 1.91 8.48
C LYS A 99 2.79 2.94 8.34
N PRO A 100 2.61 3.99 7.49
CA PRO A 100 3.61 5.04 7.35
C PRO A 100 3.83 5.79 8.67
N ALA A 101 5.05 6.29 8.86
CA ALA A 101 5.39 7.08 10.04
C ALA A 101 4.67 8.44 10.02
N SER A 102 4.40 8.99 8.84
CA SER A 102 3.64 10.23 8.72
C SER A 102 2.19 9.93 8.35
N CYS A 103 1.27 10.82 8.72
CA CYS A 103 -0.17 10.61 8.54
C CYS A 103 -0.70 11.04 7.18
N VAL A 104 0.08 10.91 6.14
CA VAL A 104 -0.37 11.34 4.79
C VAL A 104 -0.78 10.20 3.89
#